data_d9d0991fd3131b2146c08ad7be3e3f30
#
_entry.id   d9d0991fd3131b2146c08ad7be3e3f30
#
_cell.length_a   1.000
_cell.length_b   1.000
_cell.length_c   1.000
_cell.angle_alpha   90.00
_cell.angle_beta   90.00
_cell.angle_gamma   90.00
#
_symmetry.space_group_name_H-M   'P 1'
#
loop_
_entity.id
_entity.type
_entity.pdbx_description
1 polymer ?
#
loop_
_entity_poly.entity_id
_entity_poly.type
_entity_poly.pdbx_seq_one_letter_code
_entity_poly.pdbx_strand_id
1 'polypeptide(L)'
;MQKDNLIAFTIFTISVIAFIIWGFGYISQHQLILFILASIFGIFMAFNIGGNDVANSFGTSVGAKTVTIKQALIIAAVFELSGAIFAGAEVTKTIRSGIVIFPEQFDPMLFVAIMLAALLSSGVWIFIATKKGLPVSTTHSIIGGIVGASIMMGLLKFDGSQTLSMVKWSEIVRIAVSWVISPLLGGLVAYIIYSYIDKKILKPSEKLGEELKNLKKERKKFKENYFLNLKTKSMEEQIKELSAIALEDEGQENSFYKNQIKEFKEKEKNIDIYSVLKTHMPIIACIGAAIIATMFLFKGLNNVSTLDILQNFWIIGIVGTISYVVTFAIVKIVKKTELNKTTDRLFAWFQIFTASSFAFSHGANDIANAIGPFAAILDVLKNGTINANSPVPFAALAMFGVALVIGLWFLGKEVITTVGSKLASIRPTTGFSAELGASIVILLATQFGIPVSSTHILIGAVLGIGVYNKNANWMMMKPIGLAWIITLPAAGIMAALVFLGFKLSLGL
;
A
#
# COMPACT_ATOMS: atom_id res chain seq x y z
N MET A 1 5.98 -23.13 8.84
CA MET A 1 7.04 -22.10 8.96
C MET A 1 8.41 -22.56 8.44
N GLN A 2 9.01 -23.67 8.93
CA GLN A 2 10.30 -24.14 8.37
C GLN A 2 10.23 -24.52 6.88
N LYS A 3 9.18 -25.21 6.47
CA LYS A 3 8.97 -25.64 5.07
C LYS A 3 8.77 -24.46 4.11
N ASP A 4 7.98 -23.49 4.53
CA ASP A 4 7.71 -22.27 3.73
C ASP A 4 8.98 -21.40 3.58
N ASN A 5 9.79 -21.29 4.65
CA ASN A 5 11.07 -20.58 4.62
C ASN A 5 12.07 -21.27 3.68
N LEU A 6 12.09 -22.60 3.65
CA LEU A 6 12.94 -23.36 2.75
C LEU A 6 12.55 -23.13 1.29
N ILE A 7 11.25 -23.12 1.00
CA ILE A 7 10.73 -22.82 -0.35
C ILE A 7 11.14 -21.41 -0.77
N ALA A 8 10.91 -20.41 0.07
CA ALA A 8 11.28 -19.02 -0.22
C ALA A 8 12.78 -18.87 -0.46
N PHE A 9 13.61 -19.49 0.38
CA PHE A 9 15.06 -19.49 0.23
C PHE A 9 15.51 -20.19 -1.05
N THR A 10 14.88 -21.32 -1.40
CA THR A 10 15.19 -22.06 -2.63
C THR A 10 14.86 -21.23 -3.87
N ILE A 11 13.67 -20.62 -3.92
CA ILE A 11 13.27 -19.74 -5.04
C ILE A 11 14.26 -18.58 -5.16
N PHE A 12 14.63 -17.95 -4.05
CA PHE A 12 15.59 -16.84 -4.06
C PHE A 12 16.95 -17.28 -4.61
N THR A 13 17.48 -18.39 -4.11
CA THR A 13 18.78 -18.93 -4.54
C THR A 13 18.79 -19.27 -6.02
N ILE A 14 17.76 -19.95 -6.52
CA ILE A 14 17.63 -20.27 -7.95
C ILE A 14 17.57 -18.99 -8.79
N SER A 15 16.79 -17.99 -8.36
CA SER A 15 16.66 -16.72 -9.07
C SER A 15 17.99 -15.95 -9.12
N VAL A 16 18.74 -15.92 -8.00
CA VAL A 16 20.08 -15.28 -7.96
C VAL A 16 21.04 -15.99 -8.89
N ILE A 17 21.10 -17.33 -8.88
CA ILE A 17 21.98 -18.12 -9.75
C ILE A 17 21.62 -17.86 -11.21
N ALA A 18 20.33 -17.92 -11.58
CA ALA A 18 19.86 -17.66 -12.94
C ALA A 18 20.22 -16.24 -13.41
N PHE A 19 20.09 -15.25 -12.51
CA PHE A 19 20.44 -13.86 -12.79
C PHE A 19 21.95 -13.66 -13.01
N ILE A 20 22.78 -14.29 -12.20
CA ILE A 20 24.24 -14.23 -12.36
C ILE A 20 24.68 -14.90 -13.67
N ILE A 21 24.11 -16.08 -14.01
CA ILE A 21 24.37 -16.77 -15.27
C ILE A 21 23.97 -15.88 -16.46
N TRP A 22 22.80 -15.24 -16.38
CA TRP A 22 22.37 -14.27 -17.41
C TRP A 22 23.38 -13.14 -17.57
N GLY A 23 23.89 -12.60 -16.46
CA GLY A 23 24.85 -11.51 -16.46
C GLY A 23 26.18 -11.87 -17.11
N PHE A 24 26.63 -13.11 -16.98
CA PHE A 24 27.85 -13.60 -17.66
C PHE A 24 27.75 -13.55 -19.18
N GLY A 25 26.53 -13.72 -19.72
CA GLY A 25 26.28 -13.54 -21.16
C GLY A 25 26.01 -12.10 -21.59
N TYR A 26 25.77 -11.19 -20.62
CA TYR A 26 25.37 -9.81 -20.89
C TYR A 26 26.52 -8.80 -20.76
N ILE A 27 27.50 -9.06 -19.87
CA ILE A 27 28.64 -8.19 -19.54
C ILE A 27 29.96 -8.81 -20.01
N SER A 28 30.93 -7.97 -20.39
CA SER A 28 32.27 -8.41 -20.75
C SER A 28 33.01 -9.05 -19.56
N GLN A 29 33.85 -10.04 -19.80
CA GLN A 29 34.55 -10.82 -18.77
C GLN A 29 35.39 -9.94 -17.82
N HIS A 30 35.98 -8.87 -18.32
CA HIS A 30 36.82 -7.95 -17.52
C HIS A 30 36.03 -7.17 -16.46
N GLN A 31 34.71 -7.11 -16.56
CA GLN A 31 33.85 -6.32 -15.67
C GLN A 31 32.93 -7.21 -14.77
N LEU A 32 33.12 -8.51 -14.81
CA LEU A 32 32.28 -9.45 -14.05
C LEU A 32 32.30 -9.22 -12.54
N ILE A 33 33.45 -8.84 -11.98
CA ILE A 33 33.58 -8.55 -10.53
C ILE A 33 32.69 -7.38 -10.15
N LEU A 34 32.69 -6.30 -10.93
CA LEU A 34 31.84 -5.11 -10.66
C LEU A 34 30.36 -5.45 -10.86
N PHE A 35 30.02 -6.28 -11.85
CA PHE A 35 28.65 -6.79 -12.05
C PHE A 35 28.18 -7.62 -10.85
N ILE A 36 29.02 -8.51 -10.32
CA ILE A 36 28.70 -9.33 -9.12
C ILE A 36 28.49 -8.42 -7.91
N LEU A 37 29.39 -7.45 -7.67
CA LEU A 37 29.24 -6.48 -6.56
C LEU A 37 27.95 -5.66 -6.70
N ALA A 38 27.67 -5.13 -7.90
CA ALA A 38 26.44 -4.40 -8.18
C ALA A 38 25.21 -5.25 -7.97
N SER A 39 25.25 -6.52 -8.37
CA SER A 39 24.16 -7.49 -8.17
C SER A 39 23.94 -7.75 -6.68
N ILE A 40 24.98 -7.99 -5.91
CA ILE A 40 24.88 -8.21 -4.45
C ILE A 40 24.27 -6.98 -3.76
N PHE A 41 24.78 -5.78 -4.04
CA PHE A 41 24.30 -4.57 -3.38
C PHE A 41 22.90 -4.16 -3.83
N GLY A 42 22.59 -4.32 -5.13
CA GLY A 42 21.27 -4.05 -5.67
C GLY A 42 20.22 -5.02 -5.15
N ILE A 43 20.51 -6.33 -5.13
CA ILE A 43 19.63 -7.36 -4.55
C ILE A 43 19.45 -7.13 -3.05
N PHE A 44 20.53 -6.78 -2.32
CA PHE A 44 20.44 -6.42 -0.90
C PHE A 44 19.57 -5.19 -0.67
N MET A 45 19.69 -4.16 -1.49
CA MET A 45 18.82 -2.97 -1.43
C MET A 45 17.37 -3.34 -1.70
N ALA A 46 17.07 -4.09 -2.77
CA ALA A 46 15.71 -4.53 -3.10
C ALA A 46 15.10 -5.41 -1.98
N PHE A 47 15.88 -6.32 -1.40
CA PHE A 47 15.49 -7.12 -0.26
C PHE A 47 15.08 -6.25 0.95
N ASN A 48 15.83 -5.18 1.25
CA ASN A 48 15.51 -4.28 2.34
C ASN A 48 14.33 -3.36 2.03
N ILE A 49 14.11 -2.95 0.76
CA ILE A 49 12.89 -2.28 0.34
C ILE A 49 11.68 -3.16 0.67
N GLY A 50 11.72 -4.44 0.30
CA GLY A 50 10.67 -5.39 0.63
C GLY A 50 10.39 -5.49 2.12
N GLY A 51 11.43 -5.59 2.94
CA GLY A 51 11.32 -5.71 4.39
C GLY A 51 10.80 -4.48 5.11
N ASN A 52 11.00 -3.30 4.56
CA ASN A 52 10.57 -2.02 5.16
C ASN A 52 9.31 -1.47 4.48
N ASP A 53 9.36 -1.16 3.19
CA ASP A 53 8.32 -0.41 2.52
C ASP A 53 7.13 -1.27 2.08
N VAL A 54 7.36 -2.47 1.54
CA VAL A 54 6.26 -3.39 1.20
C VAL A 54 5.50 -3.82 2.45
N ALA A 55 6.19 -3.94 3.57
CA ALA A 55 5.56 -4.19 4.86
C ALA A 55 4.54 -3.12 5.24
N ASN A 56 4.78 -1.85 4.88
CA ASN A 56 3.82 -0.77 5.08
C ASN A 56 2.55 -0.98 4.25
N SER A 57 2.68 -1.45 3.00
CA SER A 57 1.56 -1.68 2.08
C SER A 57 0.50 -2.60 2.68
N PHE A 58 0.91 -3.58 3.47
CA PHE A 58 0.02 -4.57 4.08
C PHE A 58 -0.22 -4.37 5.56
N GLY A 59 0.43 -3.39 6.20
CA GLY A 59 0.23 -3.09 7.61
C GLY A 59 -1.23 -2.78 7.94
N THR A 60 -1.91 -2.02 7.10
CA THR A 60 -3.33 -1.67 7.23
C THR A 60 -4.25 -2.88 7.05
N SER A 61 -4.03 -3.70 6.03
CA SER A 61 -4.86 -4.88 5.71
C SER A 61 -4.68 -6.01 6.73
N VAL A 62 -3.44 -6.24 7.20
CA VAL A 62 -3.15 -7.21 8.26
C VAL A 62 -3.64 -6.70 9.61
N GLY A 63 -3.48 -5.39 9.88
CA GLY A 63 -3.99 -4.74 11.09
C GLY A 63 -5.51 -4.79 11.20
N ALA A 64 -6.23 -4.62 10.09
CA ALA A 64 -7.68 -4.77 9.99
C ALA A 64 -8.14 -6.24 10.04
N LYS A 65 -7.22 -7.21 10.05
CA LYS A 65 -7.49 -8.65 9.95
C LYS A 65 -8.21 -9.04 8.65
N THR A 66 -8.07 -8.25 7.61
CA THR A 66 -8.63 -8.51 6.28
C THR A 66 -7.88 -9.63 5.59
N VAL A 67 -6.55 -9.62 5.68
CA VAL A 67 -5.66 -10.66 5.16
C VAL A 67 -4.71 -11.15 6.24
N THR A 68 -4.29 -12.39 6.12
CA THR A 68 -3.17 -12.94 6.90
C THR A 68 -1.84 -12.50 6.30
N ILE A 69 -0.75 -12.55 7.06
CA ILE A 69 0.60 -12.26 6.54
C ILE A 69 0.93 -13.13 5.32
N LYS A 70 0.55 -14.41 5.30
CA LYS A 70 0.77 -15.29 4.13
C LYS A 70 0.02 -14.84 2.88
N GLN A 71 -1.24 -14.42 3.04
CA GLN A 71 -2.03 -13.88 1.93
C GLN A 71 -1.45 -12.55 1.44
N ALA A 72 -1.04 -11.67 2.34
CA ALA A 72 -0.37 -10.41 2.00
C ALA A 72 0.88 -10.66 1.15
N LEU A 73 1.69 -11.66 1.50
CA LEU A 73 2.87 -12.05 0.75
C LEU A 73 2.57 -12.52 -0.67
N ILE A 74 1.51 -13.30 -0.86
CA ILE A 74 1.08 -13.76 -2.19
C ILE A 74 0.61 -12.57 -3.03
N ILE A 75 -0.18 -11.67 -2.44
CA ILE A 75 -0.65 -10.46 -3.12
C ILE A 75 0.55 -9.57 -3.50
N ALA A 76 1.50 -9.36 -2.57
CA ALA A 76 2.73 -8.62 -2.84
C ALA A 76 3.52 -9.24 -3.99
N ALA A 77 3.73 -10.56 -3.98
CA ALA A 77 4.47 -11.25 -5.02
C ALA A 77 3.91 -11.00 -6.42
N VAL A 78 2.60 -10.93 -6.55
CA VAL A 78 1.95 -10.68 -7.85
C VAL A 78 1.98 -9.20 -8.21
N PHE A 79 1.51 -8.35 -7.32
CA PHE A 79 1.23 -6.94 -7.66
C PHE A 79 2.46 -6.04 -7.56
N GLU A 80 3.36 -6.24 -6.60
CA GLU A 80 4.63 -5.51 -6.51
C GLU A 80 5.52 -5.81 -7.74
N LEU A 81 5.65 -7.11 -8.06
CA LEU A 81 6.44 -7.52 -9.24
C LEU A 81 5.83 -6.97 -10.53
N SER A 82 4.50 -7.02 -10.67
CA SER A 82 3.81 -6.46 -11.82
C SER A 82 4.01 -4.95 -11.92
N GLY A 83 3.89 -4.21 -10.80
CA GLY A 83 4.15 -2.78 -10.75
C GLY A 83 5.57 -2.43 -11.18
N ALA A 84 6.56 -3.16 -10.66
CA ALA A 84 7.96 -3.01 -11.01
C ALA A 84 8.21 -3.17 -12.52
N ILE A 85 7.66 -4.24 -13.09
CA ILE A 85 7.89 -4.60 -14.50
C ILE A 85 7.18 -3.65 -15.46
N PHE A 86 5.90 -3.34 -15.19
CA PHE A 86 5.08 -2.63 -16.16
C PHE A 86 5.11 -1.11 -16.01
N ALA A 87 5.35 -0.59 -14.80
CA ALA A 87 5.18 0.83 -14.52
C ALA A 87 6.41 1.53 -13.88
N GLY A 88 7.53 0.81 -13.62
CA GLY A 88 8.70 1.35 -12.91
C GLY A 88 9.68 2.19 -13.75
N ALA A 89 9.52 2.27 -15.07
CA ALA A 89 10.52 2.84 -15.97
C ALA A 89 10.80 4.34 -15.75
N GLU A 90 9.78 5.16 -15.56
CA GLU A 90 9.94 6.62 -15.46
C GLU A 90 10.67 7.05 -14.18
N VAL A 91 10.30 6.48 -13.03
CA VAL A 91 10.97 6.77 -11.77
C VAL A 91 12.41 6.25 -11.79
N THR A 92 12.63 5.08 -12.39
CA THR A 92 13.98 4.51 -12.59
C THR A 92 14.87 5.47 -13.36
N LYS A 93 14.36 6.12 -14.42
CA LYS A 93 15.09 7.12 -15.18
C LYS A 93 15.49 8.33 -14.29
N THR A 94 14.59 8.81 -13.45
CA THR A 94 14.86 9.92 -12.53
C THR A 94 15.95 9.57 -11.52
N ILE A 95 15.89 8.40 -10.89
CA ILE A 95 16.91 7.95 -9.92
C ILE A 95 18.27 7.72 -10.61
N ARG A 96 18.25 7.17 -11.82
CA ARG A 96 19.46 6.83 -12.59
C ARG A 96 20.29 8.05 -13.02
N SER A 97 19.63 9.10 -13.52
CA SER A 97 20.31 10.23 -14.19
C SER A 97 19.72 11.61 -13.87
N GLY A 98 18.64 11.64 -13.08
CA GLY A 98 17.96 12.88 -12.71
C GLY A 98 18.63 13.65 -11.58
N ILE A 99 19.49 13.03 -10.78
CA ILE A 99 20.00 13.58 -9.51
C ILE A 99 21.35 14.30 -9.65
N VAL A 100 22.25 13.77 -10.49
CA VAL A 100 23.63 14.26 -10.63
C VAL A 100 23.95 14.55 -12.09
N ILE A 101 24.76 15.60 -12.31
CA ILE A 101 25.32 15.97 -13.61
C ILE A 101 26.82 15.71 -13.56
N PHE A 102 27.35 15.03 -14.57
CA PHE A 102 28.78 14.81 -14.71
C PHE A 102 29.32 15.58 -15.89
N PRO A 103 30.56 16.13 -15.82
CA PRO A 103 31.25 16.72 -16.96
C PRO A 103 31.38 15.72 -18.13
N GLU A 104 31.47 16.20 -19.37
CA GLU A 104 31.58 15.34 -20.57
C GLU A 104 32.77 14.37 -20.53
N GLN A 105 33.87 14.75 -19.88
CA GLN A 105 35.10 13.95 -19.73
C GLN A 105 35.15 13.19 -18.40
N PHE A 106 33.99 12.93 -17.77
CA PHE A 106 33.95 12.24 -16.50
C PHE A 106 34.25 10.75 -16.66
N ASP A 107 35.10 10.20 -15.79
CA ASP A 107 35.42 8.78 -15.78
C ASP A 107 34.16 7.94 -15.39
N PRO A 108 33.64 7.09 -16.30
CA PRO A 108 32.47 6.27 -16.01
C PRO A 108 32.65 5.32 -14.81
N MET A 109 33.88 4.91 -14.48
CA MET A 109 34.13 4.03 -13.34
C MET A 109 33.91 4.74 -12.00
N LEU A 110 34.15 6.04 -11.91
CA LEU A 110 33.79 6.82 -10.72
C LEU A 110 32.28 6.89 -10.53
N PHE A 111 31.52 6.97 -11.62
CA PHE A 111 30.07 6.88 -11.56
C PHE A 111 29.58 5.51 -11.05
N VAL A 112 30.21 4.43 -11.51
CA VAL A 112 29.96 3.08 -10.99
C VAL A 112 30.22 3.03 -9.48
N ALA A 113 31.33 3.57 -9.01
CA ALA A 113 31.68 3.60 -7.60
C ALA A 113 30.66 4.40 -6.75
N ILE A 114 30.18 5.55 -7.27
CA ILE A 114 29.10 6.33 -6.64
C ILE A 114 27.84 5.51 -6.47
N MET A 115 27.38 4.84 -7.54
CA MET A 115 26.15 4.06 -7.51
C MET A 115 26.28 2.80 -6.64
N LEU A 116 27.43 2.14 -6.62
CA LEU A 116 27.72 1.03 -5.70
C LEU A 116 27.69 1.50 -4.23
N ALA A 117 28.31 2.64 -3.94
CA ALA A 117 28.30 3.22 -2.60
C ALA A 117 26.88 3.59 -2.15
N ALA A 118 26.08 4.17 -3.04
CA ALA A 118 24.69 4.50 -2.78
C ALA A 118 23.84 3.26 -2.48
N LEU A 119 23.95 2.19 -3.28
CA LEU A 119 23.21 0.93 -3.08
C LEU A 119 23.57 0.28 -1.74
N LEU A 120 24.86 0.15 -1.44
CA LEU A 120 25.30 -0.49 -0.21
C LEU A 120 24.88 0.30 1.03
N SER A 121 25.18 1.60 1.07
CA SER A 121 24.87 2.43 2.25
C SER A 121 23.38 2.56 2.50
N SER A 122 22.59 2.72 1.45
CA SER A 122 21.12 2.78 1.56
C SER A 122 20.54 1.45 2.04
N GLY A 123 21.01 0.34 1.48
CA GLY A 123 20.59 -0.99 1.92
C GLY A 123 20.92 -1.24 3.40
N VAL A 124 22.12 -0.89 3.86
CA VAL A 124 22.55 -1.01 5.26
C VAL A 124 21.71 -0.13 6.18
N TRP A 125 21.46 1.13 5.80
CA TRP A 125 20.61 2.03 6.58
C TRP A 125 19.18 1.49 6.77
N ILE A 126 18.57 1.06 5.66
CA ILE A 126 17.21 0.51 5.69
C ILE A 126 17.18 -0.79 6.52
N PHE A 127 18.19 -1.65 6.40
CA PHE A 127 18.29 -2.86 7.20
C PHE A 127 18.31 -2.56 8.72
N ILE A 128 19.10 -1.56 9.15
CA ILE A 128 19.16 -1.11 10.55
C ILE A 128 17.78 -0.59 11.00
N ALA A 129 17.13 0.24 10.19
CA ALA A 129 15.81 0.78 10.48
C ALA A 129 14.75 -0.32 10.59
N THR A 130 14.74 -1.27 9.64
CA THR A 130 13.81 -2.41 9.60
C THR A 130 13.96 -3.29 10.85
N LYS A 131 15.18 -3.58 11.28
CA LYS A 131 15.44 -4.34 12.51
C LYS A 131 14.93 -3.65 13.78
N LYS A 132 14.81 -2.32 13.74
CA LYS A 132 14.22 -1.51 14.83
C LYS A 132 12.70 -1.35 14.66
N GLY A 133 12.10 -1.92 13.62
CA GLY A 133 10.68 -1.76 13.29
C GLY A 133 10.29 -0.33 12.93
N LEU A 134 11.25 0.49 12.46
CA LEU A 134 11.02 1.87 12.05
C LEU A 134 10.69 1.93 10.56
N PRO A 135 9.50 2.42 10.18
CA PRO A 135 9.18 2.68 8.79
C PRO A 135 9.95 3.93 8.32
N VAL A 136 10.92 3.73 7.43
CA VAL A 136 11.74 4.80 6.84
C VAL A 136 11.47 4.91 5.35
N SER A 137 11.94 5.99 4.72
CA SER A 137 11.82 6.17 3.28
C SER A 137 13.04 5.60 2.56
N THR A 138 12.84 4.61 1.73
CA THR A 138 13.88 4.05 0.86
C THR A 138 14.31 5.04 -0.21
N THR A 139 13.39 5.88 -0.69
CA THR A 139 13.67 6.98 -1.63
C THR A 139 14.59 8.04 -1.03
N HIS A 140 14.36 8.46 0.24
CA HIS A 140 15.29 9.37 0.93
C HIS A 140 16.67 8.74 1.10
N SER A 141 16.71 7.46 1.40
CA SER A 141 17.96 6.73 1.61
C SER A 141 18.80 6.70 0.33
N ILE A 142 18.22 6.30 -0.80
CA ILE A 142 18.98 6.19 -2.05
C ILE A 142 19.39 7.56 -2.63
N ILE A 143 18.52 8.56 -2.55
CA ILE A 143 18.86 9.92 -2.99
C ILE A 143 19.96 10.50 -2.11
N GLY A 144 19.84 10.34 -0.78
CA GLY A 144 20.89 10.72 0.16
C GLY A 144 22.23 10.04 -0.16
N GLY A 145 22.18 8.72 -0.44
CA GLY A 145 23.34 7.93 -0.83
C GLY A 145 24.01 8.43 -2.11
N ILE A 146 23.24 8.67 -3.18
CA ILE A 146 23.76 9.20 -4.45
C ILE A 146 24.39 10.58 -4.25
N VAL A 147 23.68 11.48 -3.57
CA VAL A 147 24.18 12.85 -3.32
C VAL A 147 25.43 12.83 -2.44
N GLY A 148 25.44 12.06 -1.35
CA GLY A 148 26.57 11.99 -0.43
C GLY A 148 27.83 11.41 -1.07
N ALA A 149 27.71 10.31 -1.84
CA ALA A 149 28.82 9.74 -2.59
C ALA A 149 29.33 10.69 -3.69
N SER A 150 28.42 11.41 -4.37
CA SER A 150 28.79 12.38 -5.41
C SER A 150 29.52 13.59 -4.83
N ILE A 151 29.08 14.12 -3.70
CA ILE A 151 29.74 15.21 -3.00
C ILE A 151 31.16 14.77 -2.55
N MET A 152 31.30 13.58 -1.95
CA MET A 152 32.61 13.05 -1.55
C MET A 152 33.56 12.94 -2.75
N MET A 153 33.04 12.37 -3.87
CA MET A 153 33.81 12.28 -5.11
C MET A 153 34.24 13.68 -5.60
N GLY A 154 33.30 14.63 -5.60
CA GLY A 154 33.58 16.00 -6.01
C GLY A 154 34.67 16.67 -5.15
N LEU A 155 34.59 16.55 -3.82
CA LEU A 155 35.59 17.10 -2.89
C LEU A 155 36.99 16.50 -3.08
N LEU A 156 37.11 15.32 -3.67
CA LEU A 156 38.37 14.64 -3.93
C LEU A 156 38.97 14.97 -5.31
N LYS A 157 38.15 15.41 -6.26
CA LYS A 157 38.54 15.63 -7.67
C LYS A 157 38.45 17.10 -8.13
N PHE A 158 37.59 17.90 -7.50
CA PHE A 158 37.22 19.25 -7.92
C PHE A 158 37.30 20.24 -6.75
N ASP A 159 37.14 21.53 -7.03
CA ASP A 159 36.94 22.56 -6.00
C ASP A 159 35.49 22.49 -5.40
N GLY A 160 35.25 23.25 -4.33
CA GLY A 160 33.97 23.24 -3.63
C GLY A 160 32.80 23.73 -4.51
N SER A 161 33.03 24.69 -5.41
CA SER A 161 32.00 25.25 -6.29
C SER A 161 31.59 24.25 -7.38
N GLN A 162 32.55 23.61 -8.00
CA GLN A 162 32.32 22.54 -8.99
C GLN A 162 31.68 21.34 -8.36
N THR A 163 32.08 20.94 -7.15
CA THR A 163 31.47 19.85 -6.39
C THR A 163 29.95 20.05 -6.19
N LEU A 164 29.56 21.25 -5.74
CA LEU A 164 28.16 21.56 -5.53
C LEU A 164 27.36 21.64 -6.83
N SER A 165 27.95 22.10 -7.93
CA SER A 165 27.30 22.19 -9.23
C SER A 165 26.99 20.84 -9.87
N MET A 166 27.66 19.77 -9.43
CA MET A 166 27.38 18.40 -9.89
C MET A 166 26.00 17.88 -9.44
N VAL A 167 25.45 18.38 -8.33
CA VAL A 167 24.14 17.99 -7.86
C VAL A 167 23.08 18.87 -8.51
N LYS A 168 22.06 18.23 -9.11
CA LYS A 168 20.90 18.93 -9.66
C LYS A 168 20.00 19.43 -8.55
N TRP A 169 20.39 20.50 -7.87
CA TRP A 169 19.64 21.03 -6.72
C TRP A 169 18.18 21.36 -7.01
N SER A 170 17.86 21.78 -8.24
CA SER A 170 16.48 22.00 -8.67
C SER A 170 15.64 20.72 -8.59
N GLU A 171 16.19 19.58 -9.00
CA GLU A 171 15.53 18.29 -8.89
C GLU A 171 15.45 17.82 -7.43
N ILE A 172 16.50 18.01 -6.65
CA ILE A 172 16.48 17.70 -5.22
C ILE A 172 15.40 18.50 -4.51
N VAL A 173 15.27 19.80 -4.80
CA VAL A 173 14.20 20.65 -4.23
C VAL A 173 12.82 20.16 -4.69
N ARG A 174 12.64 19.86 -5.97
CA ARG A 174 11.39 19.31 -6.50
C ARG A 174 10.97 18.03 -5.77
N ILE A 175 11.93 17.13 -5.59
CA ILE A 175 11.71 15.86 -4.88
C ILE A 175 11.44 16.13 -3.39
N ALA A 176 12.21 16.99 -2.73
CA ALA A 176 12.02 17.33 -1.32
C ALA A 176 10.65 17.98 -1.05
N VAL A 177 10.19 18.85 -1.94
CA VAL A 177 8.83 19.42 -1.90
C VAL A 177 7.77 18.32 -2.04
N SER A 178 7.98 17.35 -2.93
CA SER A 178 7.07 16.22 -3.08
C SER A 178 6.96 15.36 -1.81
N TRP A 179 8.03 15.23 -1.03
CA TRP A 179 8.03 14.49 0.23
C TRP A 179 7.17 15.12 1.33
N VAL A 180 6.93 16.44 1.25
CA VAL A 180 6.02 17.15 2.15
C VAL A 180 4.59 17.13 1.60
N ILE A 181 4.43 17.41 0.31
CA ILE A 181 3.11 17.52 -0.32
C ILE A 181 2.43 16.15 -0.42
N SER A 182 3.15 15.09 -0.76
CA SER A 182 2.55 13.78 -1.01
C SER A 182 1.89 13.14 0.22
N PRO A 183 2.45 13.15 1.45
CA PRO A 183 1.73 12.66 2.62
C PRO A 183 0.53 13.55 3.00
N LEU A 184 0.61 14.86 2.79
CA LEU A 184 -0.52 15.76 3.00
C LEU A 184 -1.67 15.45 2.02
N LEU A 185 -1.35 15.23 0.75
CA LEU A 185 -2.34 14.81 -0.26
C LEU A 185 -2.91 13.43 0.08
N GLY A 186 -2.07 12.45 0.48
CA GLY A 186 -2.51 11.14 0.93
C GLY A 186 -3.49 11.24 2.09
N GLY A 187 -3.17 12.09 3.07
CA GLY A 187 -4.04 12.39 4.22
C GLY A 187 -5.37 13.03 3.80
N LEU A 188 -5.33 14.02 2.92
CA LEU A 188 -6.52 14.72 2.44
C LEU A 188 -7.44 13.78 1.64
N VAL A 189 -6.87 13.01 0.70
CA VAL A 189 -7.66 12.08 -0.14
C VAL A 189 -8.30 10.99 0.73
N ALA A 190 -7.53 10.39 1.64
CA ALA A 190 -8.05 9.38 2.57
C ALA A 190 -9.12 9.95 3.51
N TYR A 191 -8.94 11.18 4.02
CA TYR A 191 -9.94 11.90 4.81
C TYR A 191 -11.26 12.08 4.03
N ILE A 192 -11.19 12.51 2.77
CA ILE A 192 -12.38 12.71 1.92
C ILE A 192 -13.10 11.39 1.68
N ILE A 193 -12.36 10.33 1.29
CA ILE A 193 -12.93 9.00 1.04
C ILE A 193 -13.60 8.47 2.32
N TYR A 194 -12.90 8.50 3.44
CA TYR A 194 -13.42 7.99 4.71
C TYR A 194 -14.59 8.83 5.22
N SER A 195 -14.55 10.16 5.10
CA SER A 195 -15.65 11.05 5.45
C SER A 195 -16.94 10.72 4.68
N TYR A 196 -16.81 10.38 3.39
CA TYR A 196 -17.94 9.91 2.58
C TYR A 196 -18.50 8.60 3.11
N ILE A 197 -17.64 7.61 3.37
CA ILE A 197 -18.03 6.31 3.91
C ILE A 197 -18.71 6.44 5.27
N ASP A 198 -18.14 7.22 6.18
CA ASP A 198 -18.68 7.43 7.52
C ASP A 198 -20.06 8.10 7.47
N LYS A 199 -20.18 9.21 6.73
CA LYS A 199 -21.42 9.98 6.64
C LYS A 199 -22.54 9.28 5.87
N LYS A 200 -22.20 8.50 4.83
CA LYS A 200 -23.19 7.92 3.93
C LYS A 200 -23.47 6.44 4.21
N ILE A 201 -22.57 5.74 4.89
CA ILE A 201 -22.71 4.30 5.16
C ILE A 201 -22.69 4.01 6.66
N LEU A 202 -21.61 4.38 7.39
CA LEU A 202 -21.44 3.91 8.76
C LEU A 202 -22.49 4.52 9.70
N LYS A 203 -22.58 5.85 9.77
CA LYS A 203 -23.54 6.54 10.63
C LYS A 203 -25.01 6.21 10.32
N PRO A 204 -25.47 6.25 9.06
CA PRO A 204 -26.85 5.84 8.75
C PRO A 204 -27.13 4.37 9.08
N SER A 205 -26.17 3.47 8.83
CA SER A 205 -26.29 2.06 9.17
C SER A 205 -26.38 1.84 10.68
N GLU A 206 -25.57 2.55 11.47
CA GLU A 206 -25.59 2.49 12.93
C GLU A 206 -26.94 2.97 13.49
N LYS A 207 -27.45 4.11 12.98
CA LYS A 207 -28.76 4.65 13.37
C LYS A 207 -29.89 3.65 13.10
N LEU A 208 -29.94 3.04 11.92
CA LEU A 208 -30.96 2.01 11.59
C LEU A 208 -30.81 0.77 12.48
N GLY A 209 -29.57 0.38 12.79
CA GLY A 209 -29.27 -0.73 13.69
C GLY A 209 -29.76 -0.47 15.14
N GLU A 210 -29.58 0.75 15.63
CA GLU A 210 -30.08 1.17 16.96
C GLU A 210 -31.60 1.22 17.00
N GLU A 211 -32.24 1.75 15.95
CA GLU A 211 -33.69 1.80 15.84
C GLU A 211 -34.29 0.40 15.90
N LEU A 212 -33.76 -0.54 15.12
CA LEU A 212 -34.18 -1.93 15.15
C LEU A 212 -33.97 -2.61 16.52
N LYS A 213 -32.83 -2.29 17.18
CA LYS A 213 -32.53 -2.81 18.52
C LYS A 213 -33.51 -2.28 19.56
N ASN A 214 -33.87 -1.01 19.47
CA ASN A 214 -34.85 -0.38 20.37
C ASN A 214 -36.24 -0.98 20.19
N LEU A 215 -36.71 -1.14 18.94
CA LEU A 215 -37.99 -1.83 18.66
C LEU A 215 -38.02 -3.26 19.20
N LYS A 216 -36.95 -4.03 19.04
CA LYS A 216 -36.87 -5.40 19.62
C LYS A 216 -36.91 -5.37 21.14
N LYS A 217 -36.31 -4.36 21.78
CA LYS A 217 -36.34 -4.18 23.24
C LYS A 217 -37.73 -3.79 23.72
N GLU A 218 -38.41 -2.90 22.99
CA GLU A 218 -39.81 -2.53 23.28
C GLU A 218 -40.76 -3.73 23.15
N ARG A 219 -40.64 -4.51 22.06
CA ARG A 219 -41.38 -5.76 21.88
C ARG A 219 -41.16 -6.75 23.03
N LYS A 220 -39.91 -6.89 23.50
CA LYS A 220 -39.58 -7.76 24.63
C LYS A 220 -40.22 -7.27 25.92
N LYS A 221 -40.10 -5.96 26.23
CA LYS A 221 -40.75 -5.32 27.40
C LYS A 221 -42.29 -5.49 27.34
N PHE A 222 -42.89 -5.25 26.17
CA PHE A 222 -44.31 -5.46 25.99
C PHE A 222 -44.71 -6.90 26.32
N LYS A 223 -43.98 -7.90 25.84
CA LYS A 223 -44.24 -9.32 26.17
C LYS A 223 -44.13 -9.56 27.69
N GLU A 224 -43.04 -9.12 28.31
CA GLU A 224 -42.86 -9.32 29.76
C GLU A 224 -43.94 -8.66 30.57
N ASN A 225 -44.33 -7.42 30.30
CA ASN A 225 -45.37 -6.69 30.97
C ASN A 225 -46.73 -7.30 30.75
N TYR A 226 -47.03 -7.81 29.53
CA TYR A 226 -48.28 -8.47 29.22
C TYR A 226 -48.46 -9.74 30.06
N PHE A 227 -47.46 -10.61 30.12
CA PHE A 227 -47.49 -11.81 30.92
C PHE A 227 -47.48 -11.58 32.44
N LEU A 228 -46.81 -10.51 32.91
CA LEU A 228 -46.88 -10.08 34.29
C LEU A 228 -48.30 -9.64 34.66
N ASN A 229 -48.94 -8.86 33.79
CA ASN A 229 -50.30 -8.37 34.01
C ASN A 229 -51.32 -9.51 33.90
N LEU A 230 -51.06 -10.50 33.00
CA LEU A 230 -51.91 -11.70 32.89
C LEU A 230 -51.94 -12.51 34.20
N LYS A 231 -50.81 -12.63 34.90
CA LYS A 231 -50.70 -13.34 36.18
C LYS A 231 -51.53 -12.69 37.32
N THR A 232 -51.91 -11.45 37.19
CA THR A 232 -52.71 -10.73 38.19
C THR A 232 -54.24 -10.87 37.97
N LYS A 233 -54.63 -11.45 36.80
CA LYS A 233 -56.03 -11.68 36.42
C LYS A 233 -56.58 -12.94 37.05
N SER A 234 -57.94 -13.09 37.05
CA SER A 234 -58.61 -14.32 37.50
C SER A 234 -58.22 -15.53 36.64
N MET A 235 -58.30 -16.74 37.17
CA MET A 235 -57.94 -17.99 36.47
C MET A 235 -58.74 -18.15 35.18
N GLU A 236 -60.00 -17.75 35.17
CA GLU A 236 -60.89 -17.79 34.04
C GLU A 236 -60.47 -16.86 32.91
N GLU A 237 -60.10 -15.62 33.26
CA GLU A 237 -59.54 -14.64 32.31
C GLU A 237 -58.18 -15.07 31.75
N GLN A 238 -57.31 -15.65 32.63
CA GLN A 238 -56.02 -16.19 32.16
C GLN A 238 -56.19 -17.28 31.09
N ILE A 239 -57.07 -18.22 31.35
CA ILE A 239 -57.38 -19.35 30.40
C ILE A 239 -57.94 -18.76 29.11
N LYS A 240 -58.86 -17.80 29.17
CA LYS A 240 -59.49 -17.19 27.99
C LYS A 240 -58.42 -16.44 27.14
N GLU A 241 -57.55 -15.67 27.73
CA GLU A 241 -56.51 -14.93 27.02
C GLU A 241 -55.42 -15.87 26.47
N LEU A 242 -54.99 -16.91 27.22
CA LEU A 242 -54.01 -17.87 26.78
C LEU A 242 -54.56 -18.74 25.64
N SER A 243 -55.85 -19.16 25.70
CA SER A 243 -56.49 -19.88 24.61
C SER A 243 -56.61 -19.03 23.34
N ALA A 244 -56.91 -17.72 23.46
CA ALA A 244 -56.92 -16.79 22.33
C ALA A 244 -55.54 -16.58 21.71
N ILE A 245 -54.46 -16.72 22.50
CA ILE A 245 -53.09 -16.71 22.01
C ILE A 245 -52.69 -18.04 21.39
N ALA A 246 -53.19 -19.18 21.91
CA ALA A 246 -52.81 -20.52 21.45
C ALA A 246 -53.58 -20.98 20.20
N LEU A 247 -54.84 -20.59 20.05
CA LEU A 247 -55.67 -20.99 18.90
C LEU A 247 -55.20 -20.27 17.63
N GLU A 248 -54.71 -21.04 16.67
CA GLU A 248 -54.21 -20.59 15.35
C GLU A 248 -55.35 -20.39 14.33
N ASP A 249 -56.63 -20.39 14.74
CA ASP A 249 -57.74 -20.54 13.80
C ASP A 249 -58.17 -19.24 13.11
N GLU A 250 -58.36 -19.43 11.82
CA GLU A 250 -58.85 -18.50 10.81
C GLU A 250 -60.25 -17.98 11.21
N GLY A 251 -60.34 -16.78 11.73
CA GLY A 251 -61.63 -16.10 11.76
C GLY A 251 -62.08 -15.40 13.04
N GLN A 252 -61.38 -15.51 14.16
CA GLN A 252 -61.60 -14.62 15.31
C GLN A 252 -60.42 -13.71 15.52
N GLU A 253 -60.45 -12.56 14.84
CA GLU A 253 -59.69 -11.38 15.18
C GLU A 253 -60.03 -10.95 16.60
N ASN A 254 -59.05 -10.95 17.51
CA ASN A 254 -58.94 -9.97 18.60
C ASN A 254 -58.16 -10.49 19.82
N SER A 255 -57.01 -11.13 19.61
CA SER A 255 -56.05 -11.09 20.70
C SER A 255 -55.24 -9.78 20.59
N PHE A 256 -55.49 -8.83 21.49
CA PHE A 256 -54.70 -7.57 21.59
C PHE A 256 -53.21 -7.86 21.56
N TYR A 257 -52.78 -8.93 22.23
CA TYR A 257 -51.40 -9.38 22.22
C TYR A 257 -50.87 -9.72 20.81
N LYS A 258 -51.63 -10.50 20.06
CA LYS A 258 -51.24 -10.89 18.69
C LYS A 258 -51.13 -9.68 17.75
N ASN A 259 -52.11 -8.77 17.84
CA ASN A 259 -52.12 -7.56 17.02
C ASN A 259 -50.94 -6.66 17.32
N GLN A 260 -50.61 -6.45 18.58
CA GLN A 260 -49.45 -5.67 18.98
C GLN A 260 -48.13 -6.34 18.56
N ILE A 261 -48.00 -7.66 18.72
CA ILE A 261 -46.82 -8.40 18.26
C ILE A 261 -46.70 -8.35 16.73
N LYS A 262 -47.81 -8.42 16.00
CA LYS A 262 -47.84 -8.26 14.53
C LYS A 262 -47.38 -6.86 14.14
N GLU A 263 -47.86 -5.82 14.79
CA GLU A 263 -47.45 -4.42 14.57
C GLU A 263 -45.95 -4.24 14.81
N PHE A 264 -45.39 -4.76 15.92
CA PHE A 264 -43.96 -4.73 16.16
C PHE A 264 -43.17 -5.44 15.06
N LYS A 265 -43.60 -6.61 14.63
CA LYS A 265 -42.97 -7.38 13.56
C LYS A 265 -43.00 -6.66 12.21
N GLU A 266 -44.11 -5.98 11.89
CA GLU A 266 -44.24 -5.16 10.69
C GLU A 266 -43.32 -3.94 10.73
N LYS A 267 -43.24 -3.21 11.85
CA LYS A 267 -42.30 -2.12 12.07
C LYS A 267 -40.85 -2.61 11.93
N GLU A 268 -40.51 -3.75 12.54
CA GLU A 268 -39.17 -4.36 12.39
C GLU A 268 -38.88 -4.78 10.94
N LYS A 269 -39.84 -5.25 10.18
CA LYS A 269 -39.69 -5.63 8.77
C LYS A 269 -39.51 -4.42 7.85
N ASN A 270 -40.15 -3.31 8.20
CA ASN A 270 -40.06 -2.07 7.41
C ASN A 270 -38.72 -1.37 7.56
N ILE A 271 -37.92 -1.67 8.61
CA ILE A 271 -36.56 -1.17 8.74
C ILE A 271 -35.62 -2.02 7.89
N ASP A 272 -35.36 -1.59 6.63
CA ASP A 272 -34.32 -2.22 5.80
C ASP A 272 -32.93 -1.68 6.20
N ILE A 273 -32.33 -2.32 7.22
CA ILE A 273 -30.98 -1.97 7.69
C ILE A 273 -29.91 -2.10 6.60
N TYR A 274 -30.20 -2.83 5.50
CA TYR A 274 -29.28 -3.02 4.38
C TYR A 274 -29.52 -2.04 3.23
N SER A 275 -30.54 -1.18 3.30
CA SER A 275 -30.85 -0.20 2.25
C SER A 275 -29.67 0.70 1.93
N VAL A 276 -28.96 1.17 2.97
CA VAL A 276 -27.75 2.01 2.87
C VAL A 276 -26.63 1.28 2.12
N LEU A 277 -26.39 0.01 2.47
CA LEU A 277 -25.36 -0.80 1.80
C LEU A 277 -25.73 -1.08 0.34
N LYS A 278 -27.01 -1.38 0.03
CA LYS A 278 -27.47 -1.60 -1.33
C LYS A 278 -27.27 -0.39 -2.24
N THR A 279 -27.40 0.81 -1.69
CA THR A 279 -27.28 2.04 -2.46
C THR A 279 -25.83 2.46 -2.63
N HIS A 280 -25.02 2.47 -1.57
CA HIS A 280 -23.70 3.09 -1.59
C HIS A 280 -22.55 2.15 -1.90
N MET A 281 -22.65 0.85 -1.54
CA MET A 281 -21.54 -0.08 -1.79
C MET A 281 -21.25 -0.31 -3.28
N PRO A 282 -22.26 -0.46 -4.17
CA PRO A 282 -21.99 -0.57 -5.61
C PRO A 282 -21.33 0.68 -6.21
N ILE A 283 -21.69 1.88 -5.70
CA ILE A 283 -21.10 3.14 -6.15
C ILE A 283 -19.62 3.20 -5.78
N ILE A 284 -19.27 2.84 -4.53
CA ILE A 284 -17.88 2.79 -4.07
C ILE A 284 -17.08 1.76 -4.87
N ALA A 285 -17.64 0.59 -5.14
CA ALA A 285 -17.00 -0.44 -5.93
C ALA A 285 -16.75 0.04 -7.38
N CYS A 286 -17.75 0.69 -7.99
CA CYS A 286 -17.63 1.26 -9.33
C CYS A 286 -16.49 2.30 -9.40
N ILE A 287 -16.50 3.28 -8.50
CA ILE A 287 -15.49 4.34 -8.47
C ILE A 287 -14.10 3.76 -8.16
N GLY A 288 -13.99 2.91 -7.14
CA GLY A 288 -12.72 2.28 -6.77
C GLY A 288 -12.14 1.43 -7.91
N ALA A 289 -12.97 0.61 -8.55
CA ALA A 289 -12.56 -0.21 -9.69
C ALA A 289 -12.18 0.66 -10.92
N ALA A 290 -12.90 1.74 -11.18
CA ALA A 290 -12.58 2.68 -12.26
C ALA A 290 -11.24 3.37 -12.00
N ILE A 291 -10.96 3.80 -10.77
CA ILE A 291 -9.66 4.37 -10.38
C ILE A 291 -8.54 3.34 -10.60
N ILE A 292 -8.70 2.13 -10.09
CA ILE A 292 -7.71 1.05 -10.23
C ILE A 292 -7.49 0.72 -11.71
N ALA A 293 -8.56 0.58 -12.51
CA ALA A 293 -8.45 0.33 -13.94
C ALA A 293 -7.72 1.46 -14.69
N THR A 294 -8.01 2.72 -14.34
CA THR A 294 -7.30 3.89 -14.89
C THR A 294 -5.80 3.78 -14.63
N MET A 295 -5.43 3.41 -13.42
CA MET A 295 -4.05 3.24 -13.01
C MET A 295 -3.33 2.16 -13.84
N PHE A 296 -3.95 0.99 -14.00
CA PHE A 296 -3.37 -0.10 -14.79
C PHE A 296 -3.28 0.24 -16.27
N LEU A 297 -4.30 0.84 -16.86
CA LEU A 297 -4.35 1.12 -18.30
C LEU A 297 -3.40 2.25 -18.70
N PHE A 298 -3.43 3.36 -17.98
CA PHE A 298 -2.61 4.52 -18.35
C PHE A 298 -1.15 4.44 -17.89
N LYS A 299 -0.81 3.51 -17.00
CA LYS A 299 0.57 3.36 -16.54
C LYS A 299 1.11 1.94 -16.70
N GLY A 300 0.38 0.93 -16.24
CA GLY A 300 0.85 -0.45 -16.31
C GLY A 300 0.97 -0.98 -17.74
N LEU A 301 0.05 -0.61 -18.60
CA LEU A 301 -0.01 -1.12 -19.98
C LEU A 301 0.48 -0.11 -21.02
N ASN A 302 0.77 1.13 -20.67
CA ASN A 302 1.15 2.17 -21.63
C ASN A 302 2.38 1.81 -22.48
N ASN A 303 3.30 1.03 -21.93
CA ASN A 303 4.50 0.56 -22.61
C ASN A 303 4.32 -0.77 -23.36
N VAL A 304 3.16 -1.42 -23.21
CA VAL A 304 2.88 -2.77 -23.73
C VAL A 304 1.63 -2.79 -24.61
N SER A 305 0.67 -1.89 -24.39
CA SER A 305 -0.60 -1.87 -25.13
C SER A 305 -0.61 -0.84 -26.26
N THR A 306 -1.25 -1.20 -27.36
CA THR A 306 -1.52 -0.33 -28.52
C THR A 306 -2.90 0.33 -28.42
N LEU A 307 -3.53 0.31 -27.23
CA LEU A 307 -4.86 0.86 -27.02
C LEU A 307 -4.84 2.40 -27.09
N ASP A 308 -5.80 2.95 -27.79
CA ASP A 308 -6.00 4.39 -27.83
C ASP A 308 -6.69 4.92 -26.56
N ILE A 309 -6.73 6.23 -26.41
CA ILE A 309 -7.33 6.89 -25.24
C ILE A 309 -8.82 6.52 -25.10
N LEU A 310 -9.55 6.44 -26.21
CA LEU A 310 -10.98 6.14 -26.20
C LEU A 310 -11.25 4.70 -25.76
N GLN A 311 -10.44 3.74 -26.24
CA GLN A 311 -10.50 2.35 -25.81
C GLN A 311 -10.23 2.19 -24.32
N ASN A 312 -9.24 2.92 -23.78
CA ASN A 312 -8.97 2.94 -22.36
C ASN A 312 -10.18 3.43 -21.55
N PHE A 313 -10.85 4.51 -21.97
CA PHE A 313 -12.07 5.00 -21.31
C PHE A 313 -13.23 3.98 -21.38
N TRP A 314 -13.40 3.28 -22.50
CA TRP A 314 -14.39 2.20 -22.60
C TRP A 314 -14.11 1.06 -21.62
N ILE A 315 -12.86 0.63 -21.52
CA ILE A 315 -12.48 -0.44 -20.59
C ILE A 315 -12.74 -0.01 -19.14
N ILE A 316 -12.38 1.23 -18.77
CA ILE A 316 -12.63 1.77 -17.43
C ILE A 316 -14.15 1.79 -17.13
N GLY A 317 -14.96 2.24 -18.08
CA GLY A 317 -16.42 2.24 -17.96
C GLY A 317 -17.00 0.83 -17.78
N ILE A 318 -16.52 -0.14 -18.55
CA ILE A 318 -16.94 -1.55 -18.46
C ILE A 318 -16.55 -2.13 -17.10
N VAL A 319 -15.30 -1.96 -16.65
CA VAL A 319 -14.81 -2.46 -15.36
C VAL A 319 -15.60 -1.85 -14.20
N GLY A 320 -15.85 -0.54 -14.23
CA GLY A 320 -16.68 0.13 -13.24
C GLY A 320 -18.11 -0.40 -13.21
N THR A 321 -18.73 -0.59 -14.38
CA THR A 321 -20.09 -1.11 -14.50
C THR A 321 -20.19 -2.55 -14.00
N ILE A 322 -19.25 -3.43 -14.38
CA ILE A 322 -19.19 -4.81 -13.89
C ILE A 322 -19.06 -4.82 -12.37
N SER A 323 -18.16 -4.01 -11.81
CA SER A 323 -17.97 -3.90 -10.35
C SER A 323 -19.22 -3.43 -9.64
N TYR A 324 -19.96 -2.48 -10.24
CA TYR A 324 -21.26 -2.03 -9.73
C TYR A 324 -22.26 -3.18 -9.66
N VAL A 325 -22.49 -3.88 -10.80
CA VAL A 325 -23.47 -4.96 -10.93
C VAL A 325 -23.15 -6.13 -9.99
N VAL A 326 -21.87 -6.55 -9.98
CA VAL A 326 -21.40 -7.65 -9.11
C VAL A 326 -21.61 -7.30 -7.64
N THR A 327 -21.21 -6.09 -7.22
CA THR A 327 -21.36 -5.66 -5.83
C THR A 327 -22.83 -5.54 -5.44
N PHE A 328 -23.67 -5.02 -6.33
CA PHE A 328 -25.12 -4.95 -6.10
C PHE A 328 -25.73 -6.36 -5.90
N ALA A 329 -25.34 -7.34 -6.73
CA ALA A 329 -25.77 -8.72 -6.58
C ALA A 329 -25.28 -9.33 -5.25
N ILE A 330 -24.00 -9.13 -4.90
CA ILE A 330 -23.42 -9.62 -3.65
C ILE A 330 -24.18 -9.06 -2.44
N VAL A 331 -24.43 -7.74 -2.39
CA VAL A 331 -25.15 -7.11 -1.27
C VAL A 331 -26.57 -7.63 -1.13
N LYS A 332 -27.23 -8.04 -2.23
CA LYS A 332 -28.55 -8.68 -2.19
C LYS A 332 -28.53 -10.09 -1.59
N ILE A 333 -27.49 -10.86 -1.89
CA ILE A 333 -27.36 -12.28 -1.56
C ILE A 333 -26.75 -12.51 -0.17
N VAL A 334 -25.90 -11.56 0.29
CA VAL A 334 -25.18 -11.69 1.57
C VAL A 334 -26.16 -12.00 2.70
N LYS A 335 -25.89 -13.09 3.44
CA LYS A 335 -26.64 -13.48 4.64
C LYS A 335 -26.76 -12.29 5.60
N LYS A 336 -27.99 -11.91 5.89
CA LYS A 336 -28.35 -10.82 6.80
C LYS A 336 -27.98 -11.20 8.24
N THR A 337 -26.74 -10.95 8.61
CA THR A 337 -26.21 -11.07 9.98
C THR A 337 -26.24 -9.69 10.65
N GLU A 338 -25.53 -9.50 11.75
CA GLU A 338 -25.35 -8.16 12.33
C GLU A 338 -24.78 -7.18 11.30
N LEU A 339 -25.41 -6.03 11.16
CA LEU A 339 -25.10 -5.03 10.13
C LEU A 339 -23.61 -4.63 10.10
N ASN A 340 -23.03 -4.37 11.28
CA ASN A 340 -21.61 -3.97 11.38
C ASN A 340 -20.68 -5.07 10.86
N LYS A 341 -20.94 -6.33 11.17
CA LYS A 341 -20.16 -7.47 10.68
C LYS A 341 -20.28 -7.64 9.16
N THR A 342 -21.45 -7.38 8.61
CA THR A 342 -21.68 -7.44 7.16
C THR A 342 -20.95 -6.29 6.46
N THR A 343 -21.02 -5.09 7.00
CA THR A 343 -20.29 -3.92 6.47
C THR A 343 -18.79 -4.15 6.49
N ASP A 344 -18.22 -4.56 7.63
CA ASP A 344 -16.79 -4.85 7.75
C ASP A 344 -16.34 -5.96 6.78
N ARG A 345 -17.17 -7.00 6.57
CA ARG A 345 -16.87 -8.08 5.60
C ARG A 345 -16.84 -7.58 4.16
N LEU A 346 -17.79 -6.74 3.76
CA LEU A 346 -17.82 -6.15 2.42
C LEU A 346 -16.61 -5.23 2.21
N PHE A 347 -16.29 -4.37 3.18
CA PHE A 347 -15.11 -3.53 3.11
C PHE A 347 -13.80 -4.33 3.18
N ALA A 348 -13.75 -5.48 3.85
CA ALA A 348 -12.60 -6.38 3.81
C ALA A 348 -12.32 -6.88 2.39
N TRP A 349 -13.35 -7.26 1.63
CA TRP A 349 -13.19 -7.60 0.22
C TRP A 349 -12.66 -6.43 -0.61
N PHE A 350 -13.21 -5.23 -0.42
CA PHE A 350 -12.73 -4.03 -1.12
C PHE A 350 -11.29 -3.69 -0.72
N GLN A 351 -10.93 -3.88 0.54
CA GLN A 351 -9.59 -3.64 1.02
C GLN A 351 -8.55 -4.58 0.38
N ILE A 352 -8.89 -5.82 0.04
CA ILE A 352 -7.97 -6.70 -0.71
C ILE A 352 -7.63 -6.07 -2.07
N PHE A 353 -8.62 -5.51 -2.77
CA PHE A 353 -8.38 -4.85 -4.05
C PHE A 353 -7.55 -3.57 -3.89
N THR A 354 -7.80 -2.75 -2.86
CA THR A 354 -7.00 -1.54 -2.64
C THR A 354 -5.60 -1.86 -2.17
N ALA A 355 -5.39 -2.90 -1.35
CA ALA A 355 -4.07 -3.40 -0.98
C ALA A 355 -3.29 -3.89 -2.22
N SER A 356 -3.96 -4.58 -3.14
CA SER A 356 -3.36 -5.01 -4.40
C SER A 356 -2.98 -3.82 -5.29
N SER A 357 -3.85 -2.81 -5.38
CA SER A 357 -3.57 -1.57 -6.11
C SER A 357 -2.42 -0.78 -5.48
N PHE A 358 -2.39 -0.71 -4.15
CA PHE A 358 -1.31 -0.06 -3.43
C PHE A 358 0.03 -0.79 -3.65
N ALA A 359 0.03 -2.12 -3.57
CA ALA A 359 1.21 -2.93 -3.86
C ALA A 359 1.73 -2.71 -5.30
N PHE A 360 0.84 -2.67 -6.29
CA PHE A 360 1.22 -2.34 -7.67
C PHE A 360 1.84 -0.94 -7.77
N SER A 361 1.20 0.06 -7.15
CA SER A 361 1.67 1.45 -7.16
C SER A 361 3.04 1.59 -6.50
N HIS A 362 3.23 0.89 -5.38
CA HIS A 362 4.47 0.82 -4.64
C HIS A 362 5.57 0.18 -5.49
N GLY A 363 5.34 -1.02 -6.06
CA GLY A 363 6.29 -1.67 -6.96
C GLY A 363 6.68 -0.78 -8.15
N ALA A 364 5.74 -0.02 -8.70
CA ALA A 364 5.98 0.93 -9.78
C ALA A 364 6.88 2.12 -9.39
N ASN A 365 6.87 2.55 -8.13
CA ASN A 365 7.67 3.68 -7.66
C ASN A 365 8.97 3.23 -7.00
N ASP A 366 8.89 2.34 -6.04
CA ASP A 366 9.98 2.13 -5.08
C ASP A 366 11.03 1.12 -5.55
N ILE A 367 10.70 0.22 -6.50
CA ILE A 367 11.71 -0.64 -7.12
C ILE A 367 12.81 0.16 -7.82
N ALA A 368 12.49 1.36 -8.30
CA ALA A 368 13.43 2.27 -8.93
C ALA A 368 14.60 2.66 -8.02
N ASN A 369 14.38 2.65 -6.70
CA ASN A 369 15.41 2.96 -5.71
C ASN A 369 16.57 1.94 -5.70
N ALA A 370 16.31 0.69 -6.09
CA ALA A 370 17.34 -0.33 -6.27
C ALA A 370 17.75 -0.47 -7.75
N ILE A 371 16.78 -0.49 -8.66
CA ILE A 371 17.05 -0.71 -10.08
C ILE A 371 17.71 0.50 -10.74
N GLY A 372 17.39 1.73 -10.34
CA GLY A 372 17.96 2.93 -10.94
C GLY A 372 19.49 2.95 -10.90
N PRO A 373 20.10 2.90 -9.71
CA PRO A 373 21.57 2.81 -9.59
C PRO A 373 22.16 1.55 -10.22
N PHE A 374 21.50 0.40 -10.07
CA PHE A 374 21.97 -0.84 -10.70
C PHE A 374 21.98 -0.75 -12.22
N ALA A 375 20.91 -0.24 -12.85
CA ALA A 375 20.82 -0.04 -14.28
C ALA A 375 21.86 0.97 -14.80
N ALA A 376 22.16 1.98 -14.00
CA ALA A 376 23.23 2.94 -14.29
C ALA A 376 24.60 2.25 -14.36
N ILE A 377 24.90 1.39 -13.37
CA ILE A 377 26.12 0.58 -13.35
C ILE A 377 26.15 -0.35 -14.54
N LEU A 378 25.07 -1.10 -14.77
CA LEU A 378 24.99 -2.09 -15.82
C LEU A 378 25.23 -1.49 -17.23
N ASP A 379 24.73 -0.29 -17.46
CA ASP A 379 24.92 0.45 -18.71
C ASP A 379 26.39 0.83 -18.93
N VAL A 380 27.05 1.35 -17.91
CA VAL A 380 28.49 1.66 -17.97
C VAL A 380 29.31 0.41 -18.20
N LEU A 381 29.01 -0.69 -17.49
CA LEU A 381 29.72 -1.95 -17.66
C LEU A 381 29.54 -2.55 -19.07
N LYS A 382 28.40 -2.29 -19.72
CA LYS A 382 28.11 -2.82 -21.08
C LYS A 382 28.65 -1.91 -22.18
N ASN A 383 28.41 -0.59 -22.06
CA ASN A 383 28.63 0.36 -23.16
C ASN A 383 29.85 1.27 -22.94
N GLY A 384 30.46 1.26 -21.75
CA GLY A 384 31.61 2.12 -21.40
C GLY A 384 31.25 3.60 -21.23
N THR A 385 29.94 3.96 -21.31
CA THR A 385 29.46 5.35 -21.27
C THR A 385 28.26 5.48 -20.35
N ILE A 386 28.04 6.70 -19.84
CA ILE A 386 26.87 7.01 -19.01
C ILE A 386 25.72 7.41 -19.94
N ASN A 387 24.70 6.57 -20.06
CA ASN A 387 23.54 6.84 -20.90
C ASN A 387 22.24 6.83 -20.06
N ALA A 388 21.51 7.95 -20.08
CA ALA A 388 20.28 8.14 -19.32
C ALA A 388 19.09 7.31 -19.83
N ASN A 389 19.09 6.88 -21.09
CA ASN A 389 17.92 6.32 -21.78
C ASN A 389 18.03 4.83 -22.11
N SER A 390 19.07 4.12 -21.65
CA SER A 390 19.17 2.67 -21.90
C SER A 390 18.04 1.92 -21.22
N PRO A 391 17.38 0.97 -21.90
CA PRO A 391 16.31 0.17 -21.29
C PRO A 391 16.85 -0.70 -20.17
N VAL A 392 16.06 -0.85 -19.11
CA VAL A 392 16.38 -1.78 -18.02
C VAL A 392 16.08 -3.20 -18.49
N PRO A 393 17.03 -4.14 -18.42
CA PRO A 393 16.78 -5.52 -18.82
C PRO A 393 15.71 -6.18 -17.93
N PHE A 394 14.82 -6.95 -18.58
CA PHE A 394 13.75 -7.67 -17.88
C PHE A 394 14.29 -8.60 -16.76
N ALA A 395 15.45 -9.24 -16.99
CA ALA A 395 16.08 -10.09 -15.98
C ALA A 395 16.41 -9.34 -14.68
N ALA A 396 16.84 -8.08 -14.79
CA ALA A 396 17.09 -7.24 -13.61
C ALA A 396 15.78 -6.89 -12.90
N LEU A 397 14.74 -6.45 -13.64
CA LEU A 397 13.42 -6.15 -13.06
C LEU A 397 12.85 -7.38 -12.33
N ALA A 398 12.91 -8.56 -12.94
CA ALA A 398 12.42 -9.80 -12.35
C ALA A 398 13.22 -10.18 -11.08
N MET A 399 14.56 -10.13 -11.12
CA MET A 399 15.40 -10.49 -9.98
C MET A 399 15.17 -9.57 -8.80
N PHE A 400 15.14 -8.26 -9.04
CA PHE A 400 14.95 -7.27 -7.98
C PHE A 400 13.52 -7.33 -7.40
N GLY A 401 12.52 -7.61 -8.24
CA GLY A 401 11.16 -7.88 -7.78
C GLY A 401 11.08 -9.14 -6.91
N VAL A 402 11.75 -10.23 -7.27
CA VAL A 402 11.86 -11.42 -6.41
C VAL A 402 12.55 -11.07 -5.09
N ALA A 403 13.66 -10.33 -5.12
CA ALA A 403 14.38 -9.93 -3.90
C ALA A 403 13.50 -9.12 -2.96
N LEU A 404 12.68 -8.22 -3.49
CA LEU A 404 11.72 -7.40 -2.76
C LEU A 404 10.68 -8.27 -2.03
N VAL A 405 10.07 -9.24 -2.72
CA VAL A 405 9.09 -10.17 -2.13
C VAL A 405 9.72 -11.04 -1.03
N ILE A 406 10.93 -11.52 -1.27
CA ILE A 406 11.67 -12.33 -0.29
C ILE A 406 12.08 -11.48 0.93
N GLY A 407 12.42 -10.21 0.72
CA GLY A 407 12.69 -9.26 1.80
C GLY A 407 11.47 -9.05 2.71
N LEU A 408 10.29 -8.87 2.13
CA LEU A 408 9.03 -8.83 2.88
C LEU A 408 8.83 -10.11 3.72
N TRP A 409 9.08 -11.28 3.10
CA TRP A 409 8.94 -12.57 3.79
C TRP A 409 9.79 -12.68 5.05
N PHE A 410 11.06 -12.29 4.98
CA PHE A 410 12.01 -12.49 6.09
C PHE A 410 12.07 -11.32 7.08
N LEU A 411 11.83 -10.09 6.65
CA LEU A 411 12.02 -8.87 7.46
C LEU A 411 10.72 -8.08 7.75
N GLY A 412 9.65 -8.30 7.00
CA GLY A 412 8.48 -7.40 7.04
C GLY A 412 7.64 -7.46 8.31
N LYS A 413 7.75 -8.50 9.13
CA LYS A 413 6.86 -8.75 10.28
C LYS A 413 6.85 -7.59 11.30
N GLU A 414 8.02 -7.08 11.65
CA GLU A 414 8.17 -6.03 12.67
C GLU A 414 7.53 -4.71 12.20
N VAL A 415 7.76 -4.35 10.93
CA VAL A 415 7.20 -3.13 10.34
C VAL A 415 5.69 -3.24 10.14
N ILE A 416 5.19 -4.38 9.62
CA ILE A 416 3.75 -4.68 9.51
C ILE A 416 3.08 -4.49 10.88
N THR A 417 3.69 -5.01 11.95
CA THR A 417 3.15 -4.89 13.31
C THR A 417 3.12 -3.43 13.76
N THR A 418 4.16 -2.65 13.48
CA THR A 418 4.21 -1.22 13.86
C THR A 418 3.13 -0.42 13.14
N VAL A 419 2.99 -0.57 11.84
CA VAL A 419 2.00 0.16 11.04
C VAL A 419 0.58 -0.32 11.35
N GLY A 420 0.38 -1.64 11.43
CA GLY A 420 -0.95 -2.24 11.58
C GLY A 420 -1.58 -2.11 12.96
N SER A 421 -0.78 -1.89 14.04
CA SER A 421 -1.31 -1.91 15.38
C SER A 421 -1.03 -0.67 16.24
N LYS A 422 -0.03 0.15 15.86
CA LYS A 422 0.44 1.25 16.73
C LYS A 422 0.03 2.65 16.26
N LEU A 423 -0.21 2.87 14.96
CA LEU A 423 -0.49 4.20 14.40
C LEU A 423 -1.93 4.65 14.61
N ALA A 424 -2.90 3.78 14.39
CA ALA A 424 -4.33 4.04 14.61
C ALA A 424 -5.08 2.71 14.76
N SER A 425 -6.33 2.77 15.26
CA SER A 425 -7.22 1.61 15.21
C SER A 425 -7.68 1.38 13.78
N ILE A 426 -7.17 0.32 13.15
CA ILE A 426 -7.46 0.03 11.74
C ILE A 426 -8.62 -0.96 11.65
N ARG A 427 -9.66 -0.58 10.89
CA ARG A 427 -10.79 -1.40 10.47
C ARG A 427 -10.76 -1.54 8.95
N PRO A 428 -11.48 -2.50 8.35
CA PRO A 428 -11.52 -2.64 6.89
C PRO A 428 -11.92 -1.35 6.15
N THR A 429 -12.82 -0.56 6.71
CA THR A 429 -13.26 0.73 6.16
C THR A 429 -12.15 1.78 6.15
N THR A 430 -11.40 1.89 7.24
CA THR A 430 -10.27 2.83 7.35
C THR A 430 -9.08 2.36 6.52
N GLY A 431 -8.79 1.05 6.51
CA GLY A 431 -7.73 0.47 5.68
C GLY A 431 -8.01 0.68 4.19
N PHE A 432 -9.22 0.37 3.72
CA PHE A 432 -9.66 0.66 2.35
C PHE A 432 -9.42 2.12 1.96
N SER A 433 -9.84 3.06 2.82
CA SER A 433 -9.71 4.49 2.53
C SER A 433 -8.26 4.96 2.49
N ALA A 434 -7.41 4.45 3.40
CA ALA A 434 -5.99 4.79 3.45
C ALA A 434 -5.24 4.24 2.23
N GLU A 435 -5.45 2.97 1.89
CA GLU A 435 -4.78 2.30 0.78
C GLU A 435 -5.20 2.89 -0.56
N LEU A 436 -6.50 3.15 -0.77
CA LEU A 436 -6.98 3.78 -2.01
C LEU A 436 -6.43 5.20 -2.15
N GLY A 437 -6.49 6.00 -1.08
CA GLY A 437 -5.97 7.36 -1.08
C GLY A 437 -4.47 7.41 -1.36
N ALA A 438 -3.70 6.55 -0.71
CA ALA A 438 -2.27 6.43 -0.93
C ALA A 438 -1.93 5.95 -2.34
N SER A 439 -2.63 4.94 -2.87
CA SER A 439 -2.44 4.45 -4.25
C SER A 439 -2.62 5.56 -5.29
N ILE A 440 -3.68 6.38 -5.16
CA ILE A 440 -3.94 7.51 -6.06
C ILE A 440 -2.75 8.46 -6.09
N VAL A 441 -2.23 8.85 -4.91
CA VAL A 441 -1.15 9.83 -4.82
C VAL A 441 0.17 9.26 -5.35
N ILE A 442 0.51 8.01 -5.01
CA ILE A 442 1.74 7.36 -5.50
C ILE A 442 1.71 7.25 -7.03
N LEU A 443 0.60 6.82 -7.61
CA LEU A 443 0.52 6.66 -9.06
C LEU A 443 0.53 7.97 -9.81
N LEU A 444 -0.11 9.01 -9.28
CA LEU A 444 0.03 10.36 -9.82
C LEU A 444 1.50 10.81 -9.81
N ALA A 445 2.22 10.63 -8.69
CA ALA A 445 3.64 10.96 -8.63
C ALA A 445 4.47 10.13 -9.62
N THR A 446 4.22 8.82 -9.70
CA THR A 446 4.88 7.92 -10.65
C THR A 446 4.63 8.33 -12.11
N GLN A 447 3.44 8.86 -12.44
CA GLN A 447 3.11 9.37 -13.77
C GLN A 447 4.04 10.52 -14.20
N PHE A 448 4.43 11.36 -13.25
CA PHE A 448 5.34 12.47 -13.49
C PHE A 448 6.83 12.10 -13.28
N GLY A 449 7.14 10.82 -13.09
CA GLY A 449 8.49 10.35 -12.81
C GLY A 449 9.06 10.87 -11.48
N ILE A 450 8.20 11.28 -10.53
CA ILE A 450 8.63 11.82 -9.25
C ILE A 450 8.81 10.67 -8.26
N PRO A 451 10.04 10.44 -7.76
CA PRO A 451 10.27 9.49 -6.70
C PRO A 451 9.71 10.03 -5.39
N VAL A 452 8.66 9.39 -4.89
CA VAL A 452 7.99 9.74 -3.63
C VAL A 452 8.22 8.66 -2.58
N SER A 453 7.91 8.97 -1.34
CA SER A 453 7.93 7.98 -0.27
C SER A 453 6.53 7.40 -0.08
N SER A 454 6.33 6.16 -0.50
CA SER A 454 5.11 5.40 -0.27
C SER A 454 4.77 5.26 1.21
N THR A 455 5.80 5.07 2.06
CA THR A 455 5.71 5.07 3.52
C THR A 455 5.11 6.38 4.06
N HIS A 456 5.62 7.54 3.61
CA HIS A 456 5.11 8.84 4.04
C HIS A 456 3.66 9.05 3.62
N ILE A 457 3.33 8.67 2.39
CA ILE A 457 1.99 8.82 1.84
C ILE A 457 0.98 7.97 2.61
N LEU A 458 1.30 6.70 2.88
CA LEU A 458 0.40 5.82 3.63
C LEU A 458 0.23 6.27 5.09
N ILE A 459 1.32 6.65 5.75
CA ILE A 459 1.25 7.20 7.11
C ILE A 459 0.41 8.49 7.12
N GLY A 460 0.61 9.36 6.13
CA GLY A 460 -0.22 10.55 5.94
C GLY A 460 -1.71 10.20 5.76
N ALA A 461 -2.02 9.19 4.94
CA ALA A 461 -3.38 8.70 4.73
C ALA A 461 -4.03 8.17 6.01
N VAL A 462 -3.31 7.35 6.79
CA VAL A 462 -3.78 6.84 8.10
C VAL A 462 -4.00 7.99 9.09
N LEU A 463 -3.10 8.99 9.12
CA LEU A 463 -3.25 10.16 9.95
C LEU A 463 -4.44 11.04 9.55
N GLY A 464 -4.69 11.23 8.25
CA GLY A 464 -5.84 11.97 7.76
C GLY A 464 -7.16 11.37 8.27
N ILE A 465 -7.27 10.04 8.27
CA ILE A 465 -8.40 9.32 8.87
C ILE A 465 -8.41 9.49 10.40
N GLY A 466 -7.24 9.39 11.05
CA GLY A 466 -7.10 9.60 12.49
C GLY A 466 -7.53 11.00 12.94
N VAL A 467 -7.25 12.03 12.13
CA VAL A 467 -7.73 13.40 12.35
C VAL A 467 -9.26 13.47 12.25
N TYR A 468 -9.85 12.84 11.22
CA TYR A 468 -11.30 12.75 11.08
C TYR A 468 -11.96 12.12 12.30
N ASN A 469 -11.42 11.00 12.78
CA ASN A 469 -11.93 10.25 13.93
C ASN A 469 -11.50 10.81 15.28
N LYS A 470 -10.68 11.87 15.32
CA LYS A 470 -10.09 12.47 16.54
C LYS A 470 -9.29 11.48 17.38
N ASN A 471 -8.67 10.49 16.75
CA ASN A 471 -7.89 9.42 17.39
C ASN A 471 -6.47 9.25 16.82
N ALA A 472 -5.93 10.28 16.15
CA ALA A 472 -4.58 10.26 15.61
C ALA A 472 -3.53 10.15 16.74
N ASN A 473 -2.63 9.17 16.63
CA ASN A 473 -1.56 8.95 17.61
C ASN A 473 -0.32 9.81 17.29
N TRP A 474 -0.37 11.08 17.67
CA TRP A 474 0.73 12.03 17.45
C TRP A 474 2.03 11.68 18.18
N MET A 475 1.94 10.91 19.28
CA MET A 475 3.13 10.47 20.03
C MET A 475 3.97 9.50 19.18
N MET A 476 3.32 8.62 18.44
CA MET A 476 4.02 7.69 17.51
C MET A 476 4.59 8.39 16.29
N MET A 477 4.11 9.59 15.94
CA MET A 477 4.64 10.36 14.82
C MET A 477 6.02 10.98 15.08
N LYS A 478 6.36 11.25 16.35
CA LYS A 478 7.67 11.87 16.68
C LYS A 478 8.86 11.01 16.26
N PRO A 479 8.98 9.72 16.67
CA PRO A 479 10.09 8.88 16.23
C PRO A 479 10.09 8.60 14.71
N ILE A 480 8.91 8.52 14.09
CA ILE A 480 8.77 8.33 12.66
C ILE A 480 9.25 9.57 11.91
N GLY A 481 8.79 10.77 12.29
CA GLY A 481 9.22 12.02 11.69
C GLY A 481 10.71 12.28 11.87
N LEU A 482 11.29 11.92 13.03
CA LEU A 482 12.72 11.99 13.26
C LEU A 482 13.49 11.03 12.34
N ALA A 483 13.01 9.80 12.17
CA ALA A 483 13.62 8.83 11.26
C ALA A 483 13.60 9.35 9.81
N TRP A 484 12.55 10.05 9.39
CA TRP A 484 12.47 10.65 8.05
C TRP A 484 13.55 11.72 7.84
N ILE A 485 13.76 12.60 8.83
CA ILE A 485 14.79 13.66 8.74
C ILE A 485 16.20 13.08 8.75
N ILE A 486 16.45 12.06 9.58
CA ILE A 486 17.78 11.46 9.74
C ILE A 486 18.16 10.58 8.55
N THR A 487 17.21 9.96 7.87
CA THR A 487 17.48 8.97 6.81
C THR A 487 18.36 9.53 5.69
N LEU A 488 18.05 10.72 5.17
CA LEU A 488 18.81 11.31 4.07
C LEU A 488 20.27 11.63 4.45
N PRO A 489 20.56 12.38 5.54
CA PRO A 489 21.95 12.67 5.91
C PRO A 489 22.70 11.41 6.36
N ALA A 490 22.05 10.47 7.05
CA ALA A 490 22.73 9.23 7.49
C ALA A 490 23.15 8.38 6.30
N ALA A 491 22.26 8.13 5.34
CA ALA A 491 22.59 7.39 4.13
C ALA A 491 23.65 8.14 3.29
N GLY A 492 23.59 9.47 3.24
CA GLY A 492 24.55 10.29 2.53
C GLY A 492 25.97 10.21 3.13
N ILE A 493 26.09 10.33 4.46
CA ILE A 493 27.37 10.21 5.15
C ILE A 493 27.95 8.80 4.98
N MET A 494 27.11 7.77 5.16
CA MET A 494 27.54 6.38 4.95
C MET A 494 28.03 6.15 3.51
N ALA A 495 27.33 6.69 2.51
CA ALA A 495 27.71 6.56 1.11
C ALA A 495 29.00 7.31 0.78
N ALA A 496 29.21 8.47 1.38
CA ALA A 496 30.45 9.21 1.26
C ALA A 496 31.66 8.40 1.79
N LEU A 497 31.51 7.76 2.96
CA LEU A 497 32.55 6.91 3.55
C LEU A 497 32.79 5.64 2.73
N VAL A 498 31.73 4.99 2.25
CA VAL A 498 31.82 3.77 1.41
C VAL A 498 32.50 4.12 0.07
N PHE A 499 32.16 5.26 -0.54
CA PHE A 499 32.82 5.73 -1.76
C PHE A 499 34.33 5.94 -1.56
N LEU A 500 34.71 6.57 -0.45
CA LEU A 500 36.12 6.74 -0.09
C LEU A 500 36.83 5.38 0.03
N GLY A 501 36.20 4.39 0.66
CA GLY A 501 36.71 3.03 0.75
C GLY A 501 36.89 2.38 -0.62
N PHE A 502 35.93 2.53 -1.56
CA PHE A 502 36.05 1.99 -2.92
C PHE A 502 37.16 2.70 -3.71
N LYS A 503 37.31 4.01 -3.59
CA LYS A 503 38.39 4.74 -4.22
C LYS A 503 39.75 4.21 -3.78
N LEU A 504 39.95 3.99 -2.48
CA LEU A 504 41.22 3.48 -1.92
C LEU A 504 41.49 2.01 -2.32
N SER A 505 40.48 1.17 -2.41
CA SER A 505 40.59 -0.28 -2.69
C SER A 505 40.66 -0.61 -4.17
N LEU A 506 39.99 0.16 -5.04
CA LEU A 506 39.92 -0.04 -6.47
C LEU A 506 40.95 0.82 -7.26
N GLY A 507 41.67 1.69 -6.59
CA GLY A 507 42.66 2.54 -7.22
C GLY A 507 42.09 3.64 -8.17
N LEU A 508 40.82 4.07 -7.90
CA LEU A 508 40.03 5.00 -8.72
C LEU A 508 40.39 6.46 -8.45
#